data_ea5330a054102afeeec53417d0f450e3
#
_entry.id   ea5330a054102afeeec53417d0f450e3
#
_cell.length_a   1.000
_cell.length_b   1.000
_cell.length_c   1.000
_cell.angle_alpha   90.00
_cell.angle_beta   90.00
_cell.angle_gamma   90.00
#
_symmetry.space_group_name_H-M   'P 1'
#
loop_
_entity.id
_entity.type
_entity.pdbx_description
1 polymer ?
#
loop_
_entity_poly.entity_id
_entity_poly.type
_entity_poly.pdbx_seq_one_letter_code
_entity_poly.pdbx_strand_id
1 'polypeptide(L)'
;MSTTVSIFKKRKVPYTVIGGSKVDRIRKSHAPLAVLLLNRGSRFYRQEKLQWLQEAGIGEILCVEGPRISYDVEPLSREFPGIRFLLLQEEVSPGEKINVGIEECRTRLVFVLWSDMDFPGPPEGEGDTGQWQPFLQEIEDKEILCTVPQLRSSAGQVVPSIQVPALIKGKLRVMPWKPVQGGMGSLFPFDYCGIYHRSRYLLSGGYDTWMDNPYWQKLDFGLRCFLWGEQILCRRDVVVRYSGETVSEDSSADISYKLFFLKNMAVHFNGEMGVLPASKRFAYCLRSDSHWLDARNEFREVQTWVHQNRYRFKSDVQSLVDHWEIPE
;
A
#
# COMPACT_ATOMS: atom_id res chain seq x y z
N MET A 1 15.35 2.31 -33.77
CA MET A 1 15.04 1.22 -32.81
C MET A 1 14.31 1.87 -31.65
N SER A 2 12.99 1.63 -31.53
CA SER A 2 12.19 2.19 -30.43
C SER A 2 12.55 1.44 -29.14
N THR A 3 13.22 2.10 -28.22
CA THR A 3 13.48 1.61 -26.86
C THR A 3 12.26 1.85 -25.97
N THR A 4 11.10 1.35 -26.37
CA THR A 4 9.92 1.36 -25.51
C THR A 4 10.20 0.37 -24.40
N VAL A 5 10.56 0.86 -23.22
CA VAL A 5 10.69 0.03 -22.02
C VAL A 5 9.30 -0.54 -21.72
N SER A 6 9.19 -1.86 -21.60
CA SER A 6 7.92 -2.50 -21.24
C SER A 6 7.42 -1.93 -19.92
N ILE A 7 6.24 -1.30 -19.90
CA ILE A 7 5.61 -0.72 -18.71
C ILE A 7 5.35 -1.74 -17.58
N PHE A 8 5.56 -3.03 -17.82
CA PHE A 8 5.31 -4.11 -16.86
C PHE A 8 6.57 -4.81 -16.37
N LYS A 9 7.76 -4.27 -16.74
CA LYS A 9 9.00 -4.80 -16.18
C LYS A 9 9.19 -4.18 -14.79
N LYS A 10 9.07 -4.98 -13.74
CA LYS A 10 9.30 -4.54 -12.37
C LYS A 10 10.65 -3.82 -12.28
N ARG A 11 10.63 -2.52 -12.00
CA ARG A 11 11.83 -1.72 -11.81
C ARG A 11 12.55 -2.21 -10.56
N LYS A 12 13.83 -2.50 -10.66
CA LYS A 12 14.65 -2.78 -9.49
C LYS A 12 15.24 -1.46 -9.00
N VAL A 13 14.75 -0.99 -7.87
CA VAL A 13 15.30 0.19 -7.20
C VAL A 13 16.60 -0.22 -6.49
N PRO A 14 17.75 0.39 -6.81
CA PRO A 14 18.98 0.09 -6.10
C PRO A 14 18.96 0.70 -4.69
N TYR A 15 19.40 -0.06 -3.70
CA TYR A 15 19.46 0.38 -2.30
C TYR A 15 20.63 -0.27 -1.56
N THR A 16 21.00 0.34 -0.42
CA THR A 16 21.98 -0.19 0.53
C THR A 16 21.28 -0.43 1.87
N VAL A 17 21.63 -1.49 2.56
CA VAL A 17 21.10 -1.81 3.91
C VAL A 17 22.17 -1.53 4.94
N ILE A 18 21.82 -0.72 5.96
CA ILE A 18 22.69 -0.42 7.12
C ILE A 18 21.97 -0.90 8.38
N GLY A 19 22.69 -1.47 9.34
CA GLY A 19 22.14 -1.95 10.61
C GLY A 19 21.60 -3.37 10.54
N GLY A 20 20.81 -3.76 11.54
CA GLY A 20 20.17 -5.08 11.59
C GLY A 20 21.04 -6.22 12.08
N SER A 21 22.18 -5.95 12.70
CA SER A 21 23.11 -7.00 13.19
C SER A 21 22.52 -7.90 14.28
N LYS A 22 21.44 -7.49 14.93
CA LYS A 22 20.76 -8.23 16.03
C LYS A 22 19.33 -8.70 15.66
N VAL A 23 18.89 -8.54 14.42
CA VAL A 23 17.51 -8.87 14.00
C VAL A 23 17.10 -10.29 14.33
N ASP A 24 17.95 -11.29 14.10
CA ASP A 24 17.60 -12.69 14.32
C ASP A 24 17.41 -13.05 15.80
N ARG A 25 18.09 -12.34 16.71
CA ARG A 25 17.91 -12.51 18.17
C ARG A 25 16.61 -11.89 18.62
N ILE A 26 16.32 -10.68 18.16
CA ILE A 26 15.09 -9.94 18.46
C ILE A 26 13.87 -10.73 17.97
N ARG A 27 13.90 -11.20 16.73
CA ARG A 27 12.79 -11.92 16.10
C ARG A 27 12.35 -13.20 16.82
N LYS A 28 13.24 -13.88 17.52
CA LYS A 28 12.93 -15.11 18.27
C LYS A 28 12.09 -14.87 19.52
N SER A 29 12.14 -13.68 20.09
CA SER A 29 11.51 -13.34 21.37
C SER A 29 10.34 -12.36 21.24
N HIS A 30 10.05 -11.84 20.01
CA HIS A 30 9.13 -10.76 19.79
C HIS A 30 7.99 -11.15 18.83
N ALA A 31 6.99 -10.27 18.71
CA ALA A 31 5.82 -10.47 17.86
C ALA A 31 6.23 -10.75 16.39
N PRO A 32 5.52 -11.63 15.66
CA PRO A 32 5.78 -11.96 14.26
C PRO A 32 5.31 -10.85 13.30
N LEU A 33 5.55 -9.62 13.68
CA LEU A 33 5.20 -8.39 12.97
C LEU A 33 6.46 -7.63 12.61
N ALA A 34 6.56 -7.15 11.36
CA ALA A 34 7.49 -6.10 10.99
C ALA A 34 6.79 -4.74 11.02
N VAL A 35 7.50 -3.70 11.41
CA VAL A 35 7.12 -2.31 11.15
C VAL A 35 8.00 -1.78 10.03
N LEU A 36 7.36 -1.35 8.95
CA LEU A 36 7.99 -0.65 7.85
C LEU A 36 7.72 0.85 8.02
N LEU A 37 8.74 1.59 8.44
CA LEU A 37 8.66 3.01 8.70
C LEU A 37 9.15 3.79 7.48
N LEU A 38 8.25 4.59 6.89
CA LEU A 38 8.54 5.46 5.76
C LEU A 38 8.79 6.88 6.24
N ASN A 39 9.71 7.59 5.59
CA ASN A 39 9.98 8.98 5.89
C ASN A 39 9.34 9.92 4.87
N ARG A 40 8.72 11.02 5.35
CA ARG A 40 8.20 12.11 4.51
C ARG A 40 9.23 13.24 4.46
N GLY A 41 9.80 13.43 3.29
CA GLY A 41 10.79 14.48 3.07
C GLY A 41 12.07 14.24 3.86
N SER A 42 12.68 15.31 4.35
CA SER A 42 13.96 15.29 5.09
C SER A 42 13.79 15.26 6.61
N ARG A 43 12.61 14.91 7.12
CA ARG A 43 12.37 14.86 8.57
C ARG A 43 13.11 13.70 9.19
N PHE A 44 13.76 13.97 10.33
CA PHE A 44 14.40 12.92 11.13
C PHE A 44 13.38 11.98 11.76
N TYR A 45 13.74 10.69 11.88
CA TYR A 45 13.07 9.84 12.84
C TYR A 45 13.31 10.38 14.24
N ARG A 46 12.25 10.43 15.03
CA ARG A 46 12.42 10.72 16.45
C ARG A 46 13.05 9.49 17.10
N GLN A 47 14.16 9.66 17.79
CA GLN A 47 14.83 8.58 18.51
C GLN A 47 13.86 7.88 19.47
N GLU A 48 13.02 8.66 20.16
CA GLU A 48 11.98 8.14 21.06
C GLU A 48 11.02 7.16 20.33
N LYS A 49 10.69 7.41 19.04
CA LYS A 49 9.85 6.50 18.27
C LYS A 49 10.57 5.19 17.97
N LEU A 50 11.84 5.23 17.59
CA LEU A 50 12.63 4.04 17.34
C LEU A 50 12.82 3.21 18.61
N GLN A 51 13.08 3.89 19.73
CA GLN A 51 13.18 3.26 21.04
C GLN A 51 11.86 2.62 21.42
N TRP A 52 10.75 3.35 21.30
CA TRP A 52 9.41 2.83 21.60
C TRP A 52 9.07 1.58 20.77
N LEU A 53 9.36 1.59 19.46
CA LEU A 53 9.12 0.42 18.60
C LEU A 53 9.92 -0.81 19.04
N GLN A 54 11.15 -0.63 19.54
CA GLN A 54 11.94 -1.72 20.10
C GLN A 54 11.36 -2.24 21.42
N GLU A 55 10.93 -1.32 22.30
CA GLU A 55 10.33 -1.65 23.61
C GLU A 55 8.95 -2.30 23.45
N ALA A 56 8.19 -1.94 22.40
CA ALA A 56 6.89 -2.54 22.09
C ALA A 56 6.95 -4.00 21.64
N GLY A 57 8.11 -4.62 21.61
CA GLY A 57 8.29 -6.04 21.27
C GLY A 57 8.07 -6.35 19.79
N ILE A 58 8.26 -5.38 18.89
CA ILE A 58 8.18 -5.58 17.44
C ILE A 58 9.33 -6.46 16.97
N GLY A 59 9.01 -7.53 16.23
CA GLY A 59 9.99 -8.53 15.81
C GLY A 59 10.97 -8.08 14.74
N GLU A 60 10.61 -7.08 13.94
CA GLU A 60 11.44 -6.54 12.88
C GLU A 60 11.08 -5.07 12.60
N ILE A 61 12.08 -4.19 12.50
CA ILE A 61 11.87 -2.78 12.19
C ILE A 61 12.75 -2.41 11.01
N LEU A 62 12.11 -1.89 9.94
CA LEU A 62 12.76 -1.39 8.74
C LEU A 62 12.41 0.07 8.54
N CYS A 63 13.41 0.91 8.32
CA CYS A 63 13.25 2.31 7.94
C CYS A 63 13.64 2.48 6.48
N VAL A 64 12.78 3.07 5.65
CA VAL A 64 13.09 3.31 4.21
C VAL A 64 13.33 4.77 3.98
N GLU A 65 14.55 5.08 3.54
CA GLU A 65 15.02 6.42 3.26
C GLU A 65 15.17 6.66 1.75
N GLY A 66 14.82 7.88 1.32
CA GLY A 66 15.14 8.34 -0.02
C GLY A 66 16.62 8.73 -0.19
N PRO A 67 17.06 9.08 -1.40
CA PRO A 67 18.46 9.44 -1.67
C PRO A 67 18.88 10.79 -1.09
N ARG A 68 17.91 11.64 -0.72
CA ARG A 68 18.14 13.00 -0.18
C ARG A 68 17.90 13.06 1.32
N ILE A 69 18.62 12.25 2.07
CA ILE A 69 18.60 12.36 3.53
C ILE A 69 19.51 13.50 3.99
N SER A 70 19.03 14.29 4.94
CA SER A 70 19.77 15.43 5.52
C SER A 70 20.54 15.05 6.80
N TYR A 71 20.59 13.77 7.15
CA TYR A 71 21.20 13.27 8.38
C TYR A 71 21.97 11.97 8.12
N ASP A 72 22.95 11.72 8.99
CA ASP A 72 23.73 10.49 8.95
C ASP A 72 22.97 9.34 9.62
N VAL A 73 22.77 8.25 8.89
CA VAL A 73 22.09 7.05 9.39
C VAL A 73 23.03 6.16 10.20
N GLU A 74 24.35 6.27 10.01
CA GLU A 74 25.30 5.40 10.72
C GLU A 74 25.22 5.53 12.25
N PRO A 75 25.18 6.74 12.86
CA PRO A 75 24.99 6.89 14.30
C PRO A 75 23.72 6.20 14.79
N LEU A 76 22.58 6.38 14.08
CA LEU A 76 21.31 5.74 14.42
C LEU A 76 21.42 4.21 14.35
N SER A 77 22.10 3.67 13.34
CA SER A 77 22.28 2.22 13.21
C SER A 77 23.14 1.62 14.31
N ARG A 78 24.06 2.40 14.88
CA ARG A 78 24.89 1.98 16.04
C ARG A 78 24.09 2.03 17.34
N GLU A 79 23.25 3.06 17.51
CA GLU A 79 22.37 3.24 18.66
C GLU A 79 21.24 2.19 18.66
N PHE A 80 20.67 1.91 17.47
CA PHE A 80 19.58 0.96 17.28
C PHE A 80 20.00 -0.25 16.42
N PRO A 81 20.89 -1.14 16.90
CA PRO A 81 21.48 -2.20 16.09
C PRO A 81 20.49 -3.30 15.66
N GLY A 82 19.26 -3.30 16.19
CA GLY A 82 18.16 -4.16 15.77
C GLY A 82 17.35 -3.60 14.60
N ILE A 83 17.55 -2.33 14.24
CA ILE A 83 16.81 -1.67 13.16
C ILE A 83 17.61 -1.74 11.86
N ARG A 84 16.92 -2.02 10.75
CA ARG A 84 17.49 -1.96 9.41
C ARG A 84 17.08 -0.68 8.71
N PHE A 85 18.04 0.02 8.13
CA PHE A 85 17.82 1.22 7.32
C PHE A 85 18.12 0.87 5.86
N LEU A 86 17.10 1.01 5.02
CA LEU A 86 17.18 0.82 3.57
C LEU A 86 17.37 2.19 2.92
N LEU A 87 18.57 2.45 2.41
CA LEU A 87 18.93 3.71 1.75
C LEU A 87 18.75 3.54 0.26
N LEU A 88 17.70 4.13 -0.29
CA LEU A 88 17.42 4.11 -1.72
C LEU A 88 18.38 5.05 -2.46
N GLN A 89 18.86 4.64 -3.62
CA GLN A 89 19.83 5.44 -4.42
C GLN A 89 19.13 6.40 -5.38
N GLU A 90 17.82 6.29 -5.56
CA GLU A 90 17.03 7.15 -6.44
C GLU A 90 15.68 7.51 -5.81
N GLU A 91 15.11 8.64 -6.25
CA GLU A 91 13.77 9.03 -5.83
C GLU A 91 12.73 8.09 -6.45
N VAL A 92 11.83 7.62 -5.61
CA VAL A 92 10.77 6.69 -6.00
C VAL A 92 9.46 7.06 -5.31
N SER A 93 8.36 6.57 -5.86
CA SER A 93 7.04 6.75 -5.26
C SER A 93 6.93 6.06 -3.88
N PRO A 94 5.99 6.48 -3.04
CA PRO A 94 5.73 5.81 -1.76
C PRO A 94 5.44 4.31 -1.93
N GLY A 95 4.68 3.92 -2.95
CA GLY A 95 4.38 2.52 -3.21
C GLY A 95 5.62 1.71 -3.58
N GLU A 96 6.60 2.29 -4.30
CA GLU A 96 7.88 1.62 -4.57
C GLU A 96 8.70 1.44 -3.30
N LYS A 97 8.72 2.44 -2.40
CA LYS A 97 9.35 2.30 -1.07
C LYS A 97 8.76 1.12 -0.30
N ILE A 98 7.42 0.98 -0.35
CA ILE A 98 6.70 -0.12 0.30
C ILE A 98 7.03 -1.46 -0.37
N ASN A 99 7.09 -1.52 -1.70
CA ASN A 99 7.47 -2.73 -2.43
C ASN A 99 8.84 -3.24 -1.97
N VAL A 100 9.86 -2.37 -1.96
CA VAL A 100 11.20 -2.71 -1.51
C VAL A 100 11.19 -3.14 -0.04
N GLY A 101 10.52 -2.38 0.83
CA GLY A 101 10.45 -2.68 2.25
C GLY A 101 9.77 -4.01 2.55
N ILE A 102 8.62 -4.30 1.93
CA ILE A 102 7.90 -5.58 2.13
C ILE A 102 8.70 -6.77 1.55
N GLU A 103 9.41 -6.59 0.43
CA GLU A 103 10.29 -7.63 -0.12
C GLU A 103 11.42 -7.99 0.88
N GLU A 104 11.99 -6.98 1.55
CA GLU A 104 13.06 -7.13 2.53
C GLU A 104 12.58 -7.69 3.88
N CYS A 105 11.30 -7.51 4.24
CA CYS A 105 10.75 -8.06 5.48
C CYS A 105 10.76 -9.60 5.46
N ARG A 106 10.98 -10.19 6.64
CA ARG A 106 11.01 -11.65 6.84
C ARG A 106 9.78 -12.17 7.59
N THR A 107 9.01 -11.26 8.21
CA THR A 107 7.78 -11.60 8.93
C THR A 107 6.61 -11.79 7.97
N ARG A 108 5.55 -12.46 8.42
CA ARG A 108 4.34 -12.68 7.62
C ARG A 108 3.47 -11.43 7.51
N LEU A 109 3.46 -10.62 8.57
CA LEU A 109 2.71 -9.38 8.65
C LEU A 109 3.66 -8.20 8.67
N VAL A 110 3.32 -7.14 7.93
CA VAL A 110 4.11 -5.91 7.81
C VAL A 110 3.21 -4.71 8.05
N PHE A 111 3.44 -3.98 9.12
CA PHE A 111 2.74 -2.73 9.41
C PHE A 111 3.47 -1.56 8.78
N VAL A 112 2.86 -0.95 7.77
CA VAL A 112 3.37 0.23 7.08
C VAL A 112 2.90 1.49 7.81
N LEU A 113 3.85 2.30 8.24
CA LEU A 113 3.64 3.57 8.94
C LEU A 113 4.53 4.67 8.38
N TRP A 114 4.11 5.92 8.53
CA TRP A 114 4.96 7.06 8.27
C TRP A 114 5.63 7.56 9.56
N SER A 115 6.76 8.26 9.40
CA SER A 115 7.53 8.83 10.52
C SER A 115 6.72 9.84 11.34
N ASP A 116 5.69 10.44 10.75
CA ASP A 116 4.75 11.39 11.38
C ASP A 116 3.45 10.73 11.89
N MET A 117 3.43 9.40 11.98
CA MET A 117 2.33 8.64 12.57
C MET A 117 2.77 8.01 13.87
N ASP A 118 1.99 8.19 14.92
CA ASP A 118 2.19 7.57 16.21
C ASP A 118 1.21 6.42 16.39
N PHE A 119 1.74 5.30 16.81
CA PHE A 119 0.99 4.10 17.10
C PHE A 119 1.11 3.80 18.59
N PRO A 120 0.03 3.91 19.39
CA PRO A 120 0.10 3.79 20.86
C PRO A 120 0.30 2.35 21.36
N GLY A 121 0.33 1.38 20.47
CA GLY A 121 0.48 -0.02 20.86
C GLY A 121 -0.76 -0.87 20.53
N PRO A 122 -0.80 -2.12 20.98
CA PRO A 122 -1.98 -2.97 20.85
C PRO A 122 -3.18 -2.34 21.56
N PRO A 123 -4.41 -2.79 21.21
CA PRO A 123 -5.62 -2.34 21.90
C PRO A 123 -5.49 -2.49 23.42
N GLU A 124 -6.05 -1.51 24.16
CA GLU A 124 -5.91 -1.42 25.61
C GLU A 124 -6.23 -2.72 26.33
N GLY A 125 -5.28 -3.24 27.00
CA GLY A 125 -5.24 -4.37 27.87
C GLY A 125 -3.79 -4.47 28.30
N GLU A 126 -3.51 -4.28 29.57
CA GLU A 126 -2.23 -4.21 30.25
C GLU A 126 -0.98 -4.66 29.45
N GLY A 127 -0.20 -3.74 29.08
CA GLY A 127 1.16 -3.62 28.49
C GLY A 127 2.09 -4.81 28.31
N ASP A 128 1.62 -6.01 28.08
CA ASP A 128 2.46 -7.18 27.81
C ASP A 128 2.43 -7.56 26.32
N THR A 129 3.59 -7.83 25.73
CA THR A 129 3.78 -8.29 24.34
C THR A 129 2.91 -9.51 23.98
N GLY A 130 2.38 -10.22 24.99
CA GLY A 130 1.46 -11.31 24.82
C GLY A 130 0.12 -10.95 24.15
N GLN A 131 -0.31 -9.68 24.19
CA GLN A 131 -1.59 -9.25 23.61
C GLN A 131 -1.55 -9.05 22.09
N TRP A 132 -0.40 -8.84 21.51
CA TRP A 132 -0.24 -8.82 20.06
C TRP A 132 -0.57 -10.17 19.40
N GLN A 133 -0.24 -11.26 20.06
CA GLN A 133 -0.33 -12.60 19.48
C GLN A 133 -1.74 -12.97 19.03
N PRO A 134 -2.82 -12.84 19.86
CA PRO A 134 -4.18 -13.20 19.43
C PRO A 134 -4.66 -12.34 18.27
N PHE A 135 -4.35 -11.05 18.31
CA PHE A 135 -4.72 -10.10 17.25
C PHE A 135 -4.01 -10.41 15.92
N LEU A 136 -2.70 -10.61 15.95
CA LEU A 136 -1.91 -10.94 14.76
C LEU A 136 -2.31 -12.30 14.21
N GLN A 137 -2.59 -13.28 15.08
CA GLN A 137 -3.06 -14.59 14.67
C GLN A 137 -4.41 -14.50 13.95
N GLU A 138 -5.35 -13.69 14.45
CA GLU A 138 -6.65 -13.47 13.79
C GLU A 138 -6.50 -12.89 12.39
N ILE A 139 -5.60 -11.90 12.20
CA ILE A 139 -5.32 -11.32 10.88
C ILE A 139 -4.71 -12.38 9.96
N GLU A 140 -3.79 -13.17 10.47
CA GLU A 140 -3.10 -14.20 9.72
C GLU A 140 -4.06 -15.33 9.30
N ASP A 141 -4.91 -15.80 10.21
CA ASP A 141 -5.87 -16.88 9.96
C ASP A 141 -6.95 -16.48 8.96
N LYS A 142 -7.40 -15.22 8.98
CA LYS A 142 -8.36 -14.67 8.00
C LYS A 142 -7.73 -14.41 6.63
N GLU A 143 -6.41 -14.48 6.53
CA GLU A 143 -5.68 -14.24 5.29
C GLU A 143 -6.07 -12.93 4.57
N ILE A 144 -6.41 -11.88 5.32
CA ILE A 144 -6.77 -10.56 4.80
C ILE A 144 -5.53 -9.93 4.16
N LEU A 145 -5.64 -9.42 2.94
CA LEU A 145 -4.51 -8.79 2.23
C LEU A 145 -3.93 -7.60 3.00
N CYS A 146 -4.81 -6.72 3.49
CA CYS A 146 -4.43 -5.56 4.28
C CYS A 146 -5.48 -5.22 5.32
N THR A 147 -5.05 -5.03 6.56
CA THR A 147 -5.87 -4.53 7.66
C THR A 147 -5.56 -3.06 7.89
N VAL A 148 -6.54 -2.18 7.65
CA VAL A 148 -6.37 -0.74 7.84
C VAL A 148 -6.79 -0.31 9.23
N PRO A 149 -6.00 0.55 9.92
CA PRO A 149 -6.31 1.05 11.25
C PRO A 149 -7.35 2.17 11.21
N GLN A 150 -7.93 2.47 12.37
CA GLN A 150 -8.59 3.76 12.58
C GLN A 150 -7.54 4.87 12.67
N LEU A 151 -7.59 5.81 11.72
CA LEU A 151 -6.69 6.96 11.74
C LEU A 151 -7.31 8.11 12.54
N ARG A 152 -6.47 8.81 13.31
CA ARG A 152 -6.83 10.02 14.06
C ARG A 152 -5.91 11.17 13.69
N SER A 153 -6.46 12.38 13.64
CA SER A 153 -5.66 13.60 13.49
C SER A 153 -4.84 13.88 14.76
N SER A 154 -3.94 14.84 14.69
CA SER A 154 -3.19 15.35 15.87
C SER A 154 -4.11 15.85 16.99
N ALA A 155 -5.29 16.38 16.65
CA ALA A 155 -6.33 16.78 17.59
C ALA A 155 -7.19 15.60 18.12
N GLY A 156 -6.86 14.36 17.77
CA GLY A 156 -7.59 13.15 18.20
C GLY A 156 -8.90 12.86 17.45
N GLN A 157 -9.26 13.67 16.47
CA GLN A 157 -10.47 13.45 15.66
C GLN A 157 -10.30 12.26 14.70
N VAL A 158 -11.34 11.46 14.54
CA VAL A 158 -11.34 10.33 13.59
C VAL A 158 -11.30 10.86 12.15
N VAL A 159 -10.27 10.44 11.41
CA VAL A 159 -10.10 10.76 9.99
C VAL A 159 -11.03 9.87 9.15
N PRO A 160 -11.70 10.42 8.11
CA PRO A 160 -12.49 9.63 7.17
C PRO A 160 -11.55 8.85 6.23
N SER A 161 -10.98 7.76 6.75
CA SER A 161 -9.91 6.97 6.10
C SER A 161 -10.44 5.73 5.35
N ILE A 162 -11.72 5.40 5.50
CA ILE A 162 -12.34 4.30 4.75
C ILE A 162 -12.75 4.82 3.37
N GLN A 163 -12.29 4.16 2.33
CA GLN A 163 -12.49 4.56 0.95
C GLN A 163 -13.58 3.70 0.31
N VAL A 164 -14.76 4.28 0.12
CA VAL A 164 -15.93 3.57 -0.41
C VAL A 164 -16.08 3.87 -1.90
N PRO A 165 -16.15 2.85 -2.79
CA PRO A 165 -16.35 3.07 -4.21
C PRO A 165 -17.82 3.37 -4.52
N ALA A 166 -18.04 4.25 -5.50
CA ALA A 166 -19.35 4.49 -6.11
C ALA A 166 -19.21 4.71 -7.61
N LEU A 167 -20.20 4.31 -8.39
CA LEU A 167 -20.27 4.61 -9.82
C LEU A 167 -21.30 5.71 -10.07
N ILE A 168 -20.83 6.88 -10.50
CA ILE A 168 -21.67 8.02 -10.85
C ILE A 168 -21.53 8.29 -12.34
N LYS A 169 -22.58 8.07 -13.11
CA LYS A 169 -22.59 8.22 -14.58
C LYS A 169 -21.44 7.44 -15.25
N GLY A 170 -21.20 6.20 -14.79
CA GLY A 170 -20.13 5.32 -15.30
C GLY A 170 -18.70 5.72 -14.94
N LYS A 171 -18.54 6.69 -14.05
CA LYS A 171 -17.22 7.10 -13.53
C LYS A 171 -17.07 6.63 -12.08
N LEU A 172 -15.95 5.97 -11.78
CA LEU A 172 -15.62 5.62 -10.40
C LEU A 172 -15.37 6.89 -9.59
N ARG A 173 -16.02 6.95 -8.44
CA ARG A 173 -15.80 7.95 -7.40
C ARG A 173 -15.42 7.21 -6.12
N VAL A 174 -14.53 7.79 -5.37
CA VAL A 174 -14.14 7.28 -4.05
C VAL A 174 -14.65 8.27 -3.02
N MET A 175 -15.46 7.76 -2.08
CA MET A 175 -16.04 8.55 -1.01
C MET A 175 -15.35 8.22 0.31
N PRO A 176 -14.69 9.20 0.96
CA PRO A 176 -14.05 8.98 2.24
C PRO A 176 -15.10 8.92 3.38
N TRP A 177 -15.10 7.81 4.12
CA TRP A 177 -15.98 7.57 5.26
C TRP A 177 -15.18 7.42 6.56
N LYS A 178 -15.80 7.78 7.68
CA LYS A 178 -15.25 7.46 8.99
C LYS A 178 -15.47 5.97 9.29
N PRO A 179 -14.52 5.27 9.93
CA PRO A 179 -14.71 3.90 10.37
C PRO A 179 -15.72 3.85 11.53
N VAL A 180 -16.98 3.51 11.23
CA VAL A 180 -18.06 3.41 12.23
C VAL A 180 -18.10 2.06 12.92
N GLN A 181 -17.69 0.99 12.23
CA GLN A 181 -17.60 -0.37 12.79
C GLN A 181 -16.34 -1.10 12.28
N GLY A 182 -15.96 -2.18 12.96
CA GLY A 182 -14.90 -3.09 12.50
C GLY A 182 -15.38 -3.92 11.30
N GLY A 183 -14.44 -4.37 10.47
CA GLY A 183 -14.74 -5.20 9.29
C GLY A 183 -15.19 -4.42 8.05
N MET A 184 -15.34 -3.09 8.12
CA MET A 184 -15.66 -2.29 6.94
C MET A 184 -14.60 -2.46 5.85
N GLY A 185 -15.04 -2.70 4.62
CA GLY A 185 -14.19 -2.70 3.44
C GLY A 185 -13.65 -1.29 3.15
N SER A 186 -12.36 -1.18 2.84
CA SER A 186 -11.76 0.05 2.30
C SER A 186 -11.14 -0.24 0.95
N LEU A 187 -11.50 0.53 -0.07
CA LEU A 187 -11.02 0.28 -1.44
C LEU A 187 -9.49 0.29 -1.53
N PHE A 188 -8.82 1.09 -0.70
CA PHE A 188 -7.36 1.09 -0.55
C PHE A 188 -6.98 1.59 0.85
N PRO A 189 -5.77 1.30 1.33
CA PRO A 189 -5.25 1.86 2.57
C PRO A 189 -5.00 3.35 2.43
N PHE A 190 -5.75 4.18 3.18
CA PHE A 190 -5.52 5.62 3.19
C PHE A 190 -4.09 5.90 3.62
N ASP A 191 -3.41 6.76 2.86
CA ASP A 191 -2.02 7.11 3.11
C ASP A 191 -1.07 5.90 3.23
N TYR A 192 -1.38 4.80 2.55
CA TYR A 192 -0.66 3.52 2.58
C TYR A 192 -0.61 2.84 3.96
N CYS A 193 -1.23 3.42 4.99
CA CYS A 193 -1.17 2.93 6.36
C CYS A 193 -2.01 1.66 6.53
N GLY A 194 -1.37 0.56 6.97
CA GLY A 194 -2.05 -0.71 7.20
C GLY A 194 -1.10 -1.85 7.53
N ILE A 195 -1.66 -2.94 8.05
CA ILE A 195 -0.95 -4.20 8.28
C ILE A 195 -1.18 -5.10 7.06
N TYR A 196 -0.13 -5.33 6.30
CA TYR A 196 -0.16 -6.10 5.05
C TYR A 196 0.25 -7.54 5.32
N HIS A 197 -0.51 -8.48 4.76
CA HIS A 197 -0.11 -9.87 4.69
C HIS A 197 0.94 -10.05 3.58
N ARG A 198 2.20 -10.25 3.97
CA ARG A 198 3.36 -10.20 3.07
C ARG A 198 3.21 -11.08 1.83
N SER A 199 2.82 -12.35 1.99
CA SER A 199 2.72 -13.27 0.85
C SER A 199 1.60 -12.85 -0.11
N ARG A 200 0.43 -12.42 0.37
CA ARG A 200 -0.67 -11.93 -0.47
C ARG A 200 -0.30 -10.65 -1.19
N TYR A 201 0.37 -9.73 -0.49
CA TYR A 201 0.90 -8.51 -1.10
C TYR A 201 1.86 -8.82 -2.26
N LEU A 202 2.82 -9.71 -2.05
CA LEU A 202 3.77 -10.12 -3.10
C LEU A 202 3.06 -10.83 -4.27
N LEU A 203 2.09 -11.70 -3.97
CA LEU A 203 1.28 -12.35 -4.99
C LEU A 203 0.40 -11.35 -5.76
N SER A 204 -0.10 -10.29 -5.14
CA SER A 204 -0.85 -9.23 -5.84
C SER A 204 0.01 -8.41 -6.80
N GLY A 205 1.34 -8.52 -6.69
CA GLY A 205 2.31 -7.74 -7.46
C GLY A 205 2.68 -6.40 -6.82
N GLY A 206 2.10 -6.06 -5.66
CA GLY A 206 2.38 -4.82 -4.94
C GLY A 206 1.83 -3.57 -5.62
N TYR A 207 2.35 -2.42 -5.25
CA TYR A 207 2.03 -1.14 -5.88
C TYR A 207 2.68 -1.02 -7.26
N ASP A 208 1.95 -0.46 -8.21
CA ASP A 208 2.46 -0.28 -9.57
C ASP A 208 3.51 0.83 -9.62
N THR A 209 4.71 0.48 -10.07
CA THR A 209 5.86 1.38 -10.13
C THR A 209 5.81 2.38 -11.30
N TRP A 210 4.84 2.24 -12.19
CA TRP A 210 4.61 3.16 -13.32
C TRP A 210 3.57 4.23 -13.03
N MET A 211 3.01 4.23 -11.83
CA MET A 211 2.08 5.24 -11.34
C MET A 211 2.81 6.14 -10.34
N ASP A 212 3.24 7.32 -10.80
CA ASP A 212 3.94 8.29 -9.94
C ASP A 212 2.98 9.02 -8.99
N ASN A 213 1.72 9.21 -9.40
CA ASN A 213 0.71 9.84 -8.55
C ASN A 213 0.26 8.89 -7.45
N PRO A 214 0.46 9.24 -6.15
CA PRO A 214 0.16 8.36 -5.03
C PRO A 214 -1.31 7.98 -4.90
N TYR A 215 -2.23 8.86 -5.31
CA TYR A 215 -3.66 8.57 -5.28
C TYR A 215 -4.02 7.44 -6.26
N TRP A 216 -3.63 7.58 -7.53
CA TRP A 216 -3.91 6.57 -8.56
C TRP A 216 -3.17 5.26 -8.31
N GLN A 217 -1.97 5.33 -7.75
CA GLN A 217 -1.19 4.16 -7.36
C GLN A 217 -1.89 3.34 -6.26
N LYS A 218 -2.43 3.99 -5.21
CA LYS A 218 -3.22 3.32 -4.17
C LYS A 218 -4.53 2.77 -4.72
N LEU A 219 -5.21 3.56 -5.54
CA LEU A 219 -6.49 3.16 -6.14
C LEU A 219 -6.31 1.97 -7.10
N ASP A 220 -5.24 1.94 -7.91
CA ASP A 220 -4.92 0.76 -8.75
C ASP A 220 -4.69 -0.48 -7.89
N PHE A 221 -3.85 -0.36 -6.86
CA PHE A 221 -3.54 -1.48 -5.98
C PHE A 221 -4.81 -2.05 -5.35
N GLY A 222 -5.60 -1.21 -4.71
CA GLY A 222 -6.77 -1.66 -3.98
C GLY A 222 -7.86 -2.21 -4.90
N LEU A 223 -8.21 -1.48 -5.96
CA LEU A 223 -9.25 -1.92 -6.89
C LEU A 223 -8.86 -3.25 -7.56
N ARG A 224 -7.63 -3.36 -8.03
CA ARG A 224 -7.10 -4.59 -8.61
C ARG A 224 -7.15 -5.77 -7.63
N CYS A 225 -6.81 -5.54 -6.36
CA CYS A 225 -6.89 -6.56 -5.33
C CYS A 225 -8.32 -7.05 -5.11
N PHE A 226 -9.30 -6.15 -5.00
CA PHE A 226 -10.71 -6.52 -4.90
C PHE A 226 -11.20 -7.27 -6.16
N LEU A 227 -10.83 -6.80 -7.35
CA LEU A 227 -11.19 -7.49 -8.59
C LEU A 227 -10.58 -8.90 -8.68
N TRP A 228 -9.52 -9.19 -7.94
CA TRP A 228 -8.90 -10.50 -7.83
C TRP A 228 -9.39 -11.32 -6.63
N GLY A 229 -10.36 -10.80 -5.86
CA GLY A 229 -10.97 -11.50 -4.73
C GLY A 229 -10.23 -11.35 -3.41
N GLU A 230 -9.30 -10.40 -3.32
CA GLU A 230 -8.64 -10.03 -2.06
C GLU A 230 -9.48 -9.03 -1.28
N GLN A 231 -9.18 -8.87 0.02
CA GLN A 231 -9.91 -7.96 0.91
C GLN A 231 -8.96 -6.99 1.62
N ILE A 232 -9.45 -5.76 1.79
CA ILE A 232 -8.83 -4.72 2.63
C ILE A 232 -9.91 -4.31 3.64
N LEU A 233 -9.69 -4.61 4.93
CA LEU A 233 -10.70 -4.45 5.97
C LEU A 233 -10.21 -3.56 7.10
N CYS A 234 -11.12 -2.78 7.67
CA CYS A 234 -10.83 -1.89 8.80
C CYS A 234 -10.88 -2.62 10.15
N ARG A 235 -9.93 -2.30 11.02
CA ARG A 235 -9.90 -2.67 12.43
C ARG A 235 -9.87 -1.38 13.28
N ARG A 236 -10.94 -1.13 14.03
CA ARG A 236 -11.07 0.08 14.87
C ARG A 236 -10.26 0.01 16.16
N ASP A 237 -9.97 -1.18 16.63
CA ASP A 237 -9.13 -1.44 17.79
C ASP A 237 -7.64 -1.16 17.53
N VAL A 238 -7.22 -1.11 16.27
CA VAL A 238 -5.92 -0.60 15.87
C VAL A 238 -6.04 0.89 15.58
N VAL A 239 -5.45 1.72 16.43
CA VAL A 239 -5.50 3.18 16.31
C VAL A 239 -4.13 3.73 15.94
N VAL A 240 -4.08 4.58 14.92
CA VAL A 240 -2.88 5.33 14.52
C VAL A 240 -3.21 6.81 14.51
N ARG A 241 -2.34 7.64 15.08
CA ARG A 241 -2.52 9.09 15.17
C ARG A 241 -1.47 9.82 14.36
N TYR A 242 -1.90 10.80 13.56
CA TYR A 242 -0.97 11.75 12.95
C TYR A 242 -0.39 12.68 14.02
N SER A 243 0.92 12.90 14.00
CA SER A 243 1.59 13.91 14.83
C SER A 243 1.61 15.29 14.16
N GLY A 244 1.24 15.36 12.87
CA GLY A 244 1.12 16.56 12.05
C GLY A 244 -0.24 16.67 11.36
N GLU A 245 -0.25 17.38 10.22
CA GLU A 245 -1.43 17.49 9.37
C GLU A 245 -1.71 16.17 8.62
N THR A 246 -2.99 15.90 8.40
CA THR A 246 -3.41 14.77 7.56
C THR A 246 -3.13 15.07 6.09
N VAL A 247 -2.79 14.03 5.33
CA VAL A 247 -2.47 14.16 3.91
C VAL A 247 -3.73 14.49 3.10
N SER A 248 -3.59 15.44 2.16
CA SER A 248 -4.57 15.70 1.13
C SER A 248 -4.28 14.83 -0.10
N GLU A 249 -5.31 14.21 -0.65
CA GLU A 249 -5.19 13.35 -1.82
C GLU A 249 -5.31 14.18 -3.12
N ASP A 250 -4.31 14.06 -4.00
CA ASP A 250 -4.36 14.65 -5.34
C ASP A 250 -4.95 13.64 -6.34
N SER A 251 -6.23 13.81 -6.64
CA SER A 251 -6.95 12.99 -7.61
C SER A 251 -6.98 13.57 -9.03
N SER A 252 -6.10 14.52 -9.35
CA SER A 252 -5.98 15.10 -10.69
C SER A 252 -5.69 14.01 -11.73
N ALA A 253 -6.32 14.12 -12.90
CA ALA A 253 -6.12 13.16 -13.98
C ALA A 253 -4.77 13.42 -14.68
N ASP A 254 -3.91 12.41 -14.67
CA ASP A 254 -2.59 12.42 -15.27
C ASP A 254 -2.32 11.09 -16.03
N ILE A 255 -1.07 10.78 -16.32
CA ILE A 255 -0.69 9.52 -16.97
C ILE A 255 -1.03 8.31 -16.08
N SER A 256 -0.93 8.43 -14.75
CA SER A 256 -1.27 7.37 -13.79
C SER A 256 -2.76 7.04 -13.86
N TYR A 257 -3.63 8.06 -14.01
CA TYR A 257 -5.06 7.85 -14.24
C TYR A 257 -5.35 7.05 -15.52
N LYS A 258 -4.62 7.31 -16.61
CA LYS A 258 -4.81 6.59 -17.89
C LYS A 258 -4.47 5.11 -17.72
N LEU A 259 -3.36 4.80 -17.07
CA LEU A 259 -2.95 3.43 -16.77
C LEU A 259 -3.95 2.74 -15.84
N PHE A 260 -4.34 3.40 -14.76
CA PHE A 260 -5.38 2.94 -13.85
C PHE A 260 -6.67 2.58 -14.59
N PHE A 261 -7.15 3.49 -15.46
CA PHE A 261 -8.38 3.27 -16.24
C PHE A 261 -8.29 2.01 -17.10
N LEU A 262 -7.21 1.84 -17.85
CA LEU A 262 -7.05 0.67 -18.73
C LEU A 262 -6.92 -0.63 -17.95
N LYS A 263 -6.17 -0.64 -16.86
CA LYS A 263 -5.90 -1.86 -16.07
C LYS A 263 -7.10 -2.34 -15.27
N ASN A 264 -7.97 -1.42 -14.87
CA ASN A 264 -9.07 -1.71 -13.96
C ASN A 264 -10.44 -1.40 -14.55
N MET A 265 -10.71 -0.13 -14.93
CA MET A 265 -12.04 0.33 -15.36
C MET A 265 -12.46 -0.19 -16.74
N ALA A 266 -11.51 -0.42 -17.64
CA ALA A 266 -11.78 -0.90 -19.00
C ALA A 266 -11.86 -2.42 -19.09
N VAL A 267 -11.44 -3.14 -18.06
CA VAL A 267 -11.52 -4.60 -17.99
C VAL A 267 -12.96 -5.01 -17.69
N HIS A 268 -13.45 -6.01 -18.42
CA HIS A 268 -14.74 -6.64 -18.22
C HIS A 268 -14.54 -8.09 -17.79
N PHE A 269 -15.31 -8.54 -16.81
CA PHE A 269 -15.31 -9.92 -16.34
C PHE A 269 -16.45 -10.69 -17.03
N ASN A 270 -16.15 -11.76 -17.74
CA ASN A 270 -17.13 -12.54 -18.51
C ASN A 270 -17.64 -13.79 -17.77
N GLY A 271 -17.41 -13.89 -16.45
CA GLY A 271 -17.75 -15.04 -15.61
C GLY A 271 -16.60 -16.03 -15.43
N GLU A 272 -15.60 -16.02 -16.29
CA GLU A 272 -14.42 -16.92 -16.23
C GLU A 272 -13.10 -16.14 -16.11
N MET A 273 -12.99 -15.03 -16.84
CA MET A 273 -11.74 -14.26 -16.93
C MET A 273 -11.98 -12.79 -17.19
N GLY A 274 -11.00 -11.97 -16.81
CA GLY A 274 -10.95 -10.55 -17.16
C GLY A 274 -10.47 -10.33 -18.58
N VAL A 275 -11.16 -9.48 -19.34
CA VAL A 275 -10.84 -9.15 -20.73
C VAL A 275 -10.79 -7.64 -20.92
N LEU A 276 -9.73 -7.13 -21.53
CA LEU A 276 -9.69 -5.76 -22.07
C LEU A 276 -10.10 -5.78 -23.55
N PRO A 277 -11.33 -5.34 -23.90
CA PRO A 277 -11.83 -5.45 -25.27
C PRO A 277 -11.01 -4.58 -26.23
N ALA A 278 -10.61 -5.16 -27.37
CA ALA A 278 -9.87 -4.45 -28.42
C ALA A 278 -10.64 -3.24 -28.98
N SER A 279 -11.98 -3.26 -28.93
CA SER A 279 -12.86 -2.14 -29.33
C SER A 279 -12.60 -0.86 -28.52
N LYS A 280 -12.13 -0.97 -27.27
CA LYS A 280 -11.76 0.18 -26.43
C LYS A 280 -10.52 0.92 -26.92
N ARG A 281 -9.67 0.27 -27.75
CA ARG A 281 -8.40 0.84 -28.24
C ARG A 281 -8.59 2.12 -29.02
N PHE A 282 -9.54 2.17 -29.95
CA PHE A 282 -9.77 3.36 -30.78
C PHE A 282 -10.20 4.56 -29.92
N ALA A 283 -11.17 4.33 -29.02
CA ALA A 283 -11.64 5.36 -28.09
C ALA A 283 -10.54 5.86 -27.15
N TYR A 284 -9.64 4.95 -26.72
CA TYR A 284 -8.48 5.32 -25.90
C TYR A 284 -7.50 6.20 -26.68
N CYS A 285 -7.11 5.78 -27.88
CA CYS A 285 -6.18 6.55 -28.73
C CYS A 285 -6.70 7.95 -29.09
N LEU A 286 -8.02 8.10 -29.29
CA LEU A 286 -8.63 9.41 -29.57
C LEU A 286 -8.66 10.35 -28.35
N ARG A 287 -8.73 9.80 -27.14
CA ARG A 287 -8.82 10.57 -25.90
C ARG A 287 -7.47 10.72 -25.20
N SER A 288 -6.46 10.03 -25.68
CA SER A 288 -5.09 10.15 -25.14
C SER A 288 -4.46 11.44 -25.65
N ASP A 289 -3.83 12.20 -24.74
CA ASP A 289 -3.00 13.37 -25.13
C ASP A 289 -1.62 12.92 -25.67
N SER A 290 -1.34 11.61 -25.65
CA SER A 290 -0.11 11.01 -26.19
C SER A 290 -0.17 10.92 -27.71
N HIS A 291 1.00 10.83 -28.38
CA HIS A 291 1.04 10.52 -29.81
C HIS A 291 0.28 9.21 -30.08
N TRP A 292 -0.46 9.13 -31.19
CA TRP A 292 -1.26 7.97 -31.57
C TRP A 292 -0.52 6.62 -31.48
N LEU A 293 0.74 6.61 -31.89
CA LEU A 293 1.57 5.39 -31.84
C LEU A 293 1.89 5.00 -30.40
N ASP A 294 2.15 5.95 -29.53
CA ASP A 294 2.46 5.73 -28.12
C ASP A 294 1.21 5.22 -27.38
N ALA A 295 0.08 5.89 -27.57
CA ALA A 295 -1.21 5.44 -27.02
C ALA A 295 -1.59 4.01 -27.47
N ARG A 296 -1.28 3.66 -28.73
CA ARG A 296 -1.49 2.30 -29.24
C ARG A 296 -0.57 1.27 -28.58
N ASN A 297 0.68 1.63 -28.30
CA ASN A 297 1.63 0.76 -27.64
C ASN A 297 1.25 0.59 -26.17
N GLU A 298 0.94 1.66 -25.44
CA GLU A 298 0.41 1.63 -24.07
C GLU A 298 -0.78 0.68 -23.96
N PHE A 299 -1.78 0.84 -24.85
CA PHE A 299 -2.95 -0.05 -24.85
C PHE A 299 -2.56 -1.52 -25.05
N ARG A 300 -1.64 -1.83 -25.96
CA ARG A 300 -1.19 -3.21 -26.20
C ARG A 300 -0.47 -3.81 -25.01
N GLU A 301 0.35 -3.02 -24.33
CA GLU A 301 1.07 -3.47 -23.14
C GLU A 301 0.09 -3.79 -22.02
N VAL A 302 -0.88 -2.89 -21.76
CA VAL A 302 -1.94 -3.16 -20.78
C VAL A 302 -2.77 -4.37 -21.18
N GLN A 303 -3.11 -4.52 -22.46
CA GLN A 303 -3.85 -5.69 -22.95
C GLN A 303 -3.07 -7.00 -22.73
N THR A 304 -1.75 -6.96 -22.94
CA THR A 304 -0.87 -8.10 -22.65
C THR A 304 -0.86 -8.43 -21.16
N TRP A 305 -0.75 -7.40 -20.30
CA TRP A 305 -0.79 -7.59 -18.87
C TRP A 305 -2.14 -8.17 -18.39
N VAL A 306 -3.27 -7.65 -18.88
CA VAL A 306 -4.60 -8.18 -18.56
C VAL A 306 -4.71 -9.62 -19.02
N HIS A 307 -4.22 -9.96 -20.23
CA HIS A 307 -4.22 -11.32 -20.74
C HIS A 307 -3.39 -12.28 -19.88
N GLN A 308 -2.22 -11.85 -19.40
CA GLN A 308 -1.38 -12.65 -18.49
C GLN A 308 -2.05 -12.91 -17.13
N ASN A 309 -2.84 -11.95 -16.64
CA ASN A 309 -3.52 -12.02 -15.36
C ASN A 309 -5.01 -12.37 -15.44
N ARG A 310 -5.53 -12.72 -16.63
CA ARG A 310 -6.97 -12.81 -16.90
C ARG A 310 -7.75 -13.73 -15.95
N TYR A 311 -7.18 -14.86 -15.53
CA TYR A 311 -7.83 -15.82 -14.63
C TYR A 311 -7.78 -15.42 -13.15
N ARG A 312 -7.07 -14.35 -12.84
CA ARG A 312 -7.06 -13.79 -11.47
C ARG A 312 -8.30 -12.95 -11.21
N PHE A 313 -8.91 -12.38 -12.24
CA PHE A 313 -10.14 -11.60 -12.10
C PHE A 313 -11.29 -12.49 -11.64
N LYS A 314 -12.04 -12.02 -10.64
CA LYS A 314 -13.25 -12.64 -10.06
C LYS A 314 -14.49 -11.77 -10.26
N SER A 315 -14.29 -10.50 -10.60
CA SER A 315 -15.34 -9.53 -10.85
C SER A 315 -14.80 -8.40 -11.74
N ASP A 316 -15.68 -7.51 -12.18
CA ASP A 316 -15.32 -6.21 -12.74
C ASP A 316 -15.81 -5.07 -11.82
N VAL A 317 -15.49 -3.83 -12.17
CA VAL A 317 -15.78 -2.66 -11.33
C VAL A 317 -17.27 -2.45 -11.12
N GLN A 318 -18.11 -2.72 -12.12
CA GLN A 318 -19.55 -2.60 -11.99
C GLN A 318 -20.07 -3.56 -10.92
N SER A 319 -19.73 -4.84 -11.07
CA SER A 319 -20.12 -5.88 -10.11
C SER A 319 -19.57 -5.62 -8.71
N LEU A 320 -18.32 -5.15 -8.60
CA LEU A 320 -17.72 -4.80 -7.32
C LEU A 320 -18.51 -3.70 -6.60
N VAL A 321 -18.87 -2.63 -7.30
CA VAL A 321 -19.60 -1.50 -6.68
C VAL A 321 -21.03 -1.88 -6.34
N ASP A 322 -21.71 -2.66 -7.19
CA ASP A 322 -23.09 -3.10 -6.96
C ASP A 322 -23.21 -4.02 -5.73
N HIS A 323 -22.13 -4.73 -5.37
CA HIS A 323 -22.08 -5.62 -4.21
C HIS A 323 -21.22 -5.06 -3.06
N TRP A 324 -20.86 -3.78 -3.10
CA TRP A 324 -20.08 -3.20 -2.00
C TRP A 324 -20.93 -3.04 -0.76
N GLU A 325 -20.55 -3.74 0.31
CA GLU A 325 -21.25 -3.67 1.58
C GLU A 325 -20.99 -2.32 2.26
N ILE A 326 -22.04 -1.53 2.40
CA ILE A 326 -22.02 -0.27 3.17
C ILE A 326 -22.73 -0.59 4.50
N PRO A 327 -22.07 -0.35 5.65
CA PRO A 327 -22.73 -0.50 6.94
C PRO A 327 -23.91 0.47 7.07
N GLU A 328 -25.03 0.01 7.57
CA GLU A 328 -26.19 0.82 7.89
C GLU A 328 -25.94 1.83 9.02
#